data_7f843c75514557d2653835e4eb5de846
#
_entry.id   7f843c75514557d2653835e4eb5de846
#
_cell.length_a   1.000
_cell.length_b   1.000
_cell.length_c   1.000
_cell.angle_alpha   90.00
_cell.angle_beta   90.00
_cell.angle_gamma   90.00
#
_symmetry.space_group_name_H-M   'P 1'
#
loop_
_entity.id
_entity.type
_entity.pdbx_description
1 polymer ?
#
loop_
_entity_poly.entity_id
_entity_poly.type
_entity_poly.pdbx_seq_one_letter_code
_entity_poly.pdbx_strand_id
1 'polypeptide(L)'
;MSLRVDEQGRKLPHDFEARRSMEILRDLERKYGLHPSVKGQGLTDREGLRKVNYSEGNVKQQISSVARSCLRNYKCSSYGEFRTLLELLNVSVEERTGTVDGRDYAGVIYGAMTDDGYGIGTPFKSSRIGKDVGYKALQKYYERSKSALKQDGTLDRLRQTVKDAMSPDNTREEFRQLLKADGIDVVFRINPVGRIYGATFIDHNAGIVANGSVLGKEFSANVFNDLYPAPKQAQQVAERHVEQKHEVQNHAANPISCIVDTVLDLADTRAYEEQQRQMQQRRKKRRHRS
;
A
#
# COMPACT_ATOMS: atom_id res chain seq x y z
N MET A 1 -6.31 -24.60 30.12
CA MET A 1 -5.05 -25.40 30.19
C MET A 1 -5.32 -26.73 29.52
N SER A 2 -4.58 -27.08 28.49
CA SER A 2 -4.64 -28.42 27.89
C SER A 2 -3.80 -29.33 28.75
N LEU A 3 -4.41 -30.30 29.42
CA LEU A 3 -3.71 -31.33 30.17
C LEU A 3 -3.21 -32.37 29.15
N ARG A 4 -1.92 -32.39 28.92
CA ARG A 4 -1.26 -33.41 28.09
C ARG A 4 -0.92 -34.62 28.95
N VAL A 5 -1.90 -35.47 29.11
CA VAL A 5 -1.79 -36.71 29.89
C VAL A 5 -2.28 -37.88 29.05
N ASP A 6 -1.74 -39.09 29.30
CA ASP A 6 -2.27 -40.33 28.73
C ASP A 6 -3.55 -40.77 29.45
N GLU A 7 -4.14 -41.87 28.99
CA GLU A 7 -5.35 -42.42 29.60
C GLU A 7 -5.17 -42.81 31.11
N GLN A 8 -3.93 -42.99 31.53
CA GLN A 8 -3.55 -43.27 32.90
C GLN A 8 -3.18 -42.04 33.71
N GLY A 9 -3.37 -40.84 33.16
CA GLY A 9 -3.07 -39.56 33.81
C GLY A 9 -1.58 -39.20 33.89
N ARG A 10 -0.72 -39.90 33.20
CA ARG A 10 0.75 -39.61 33.15
C ARG A 10 1.03 -38.54 32.10
N LYS A 11 1.96 -37.64 32.39
CA LYS A 11 2.37 -36.55 31.48
C LYS A 11 2.97 -37.14 30.21
N LEU A 12 2.44 -36.79 29.04
CA LEU A 12 3.02 -37.15 27.76
C LEU A 12 4.36 -36.44 27.56
N PRO A 13 5.39 -37.17 27.06
CA PRO A 13 6.68 -36.56 26.76
C PRO A 13 6.53 -35.50 25.66
N HIS A 14 7.07 -34.32 25.91
CA HIS A 14 6.99 -33.17 25.00
C HIS A 14 8.32 -32.86 24.32
N ASP A 15 9.32 -33.71 24.54
CA ASP A 15 10.65 -33.57 23.95
C ASP A 15 10.56 -33.67 22.43
N PHE A 16 11.18 -32.69 21.75
CA PHE A 16 11.19 -32.59 20.29
C PHE A 16 9.80 -32.47 19.62
N GLU A 17 8.79 -32.03 20.33
CA GLU A 17 7.41 -31.90 19.82
C GLU A 17 7.35 -31.07 18.52
N ALA A 18 8.06 -29.94 18.49
CA ALA A 18 8.14 -29.09 17.31
C ALA A 18 8.72 -29.84 16.09
N ARG A 19 9.71 -30.69 16.29
CA ARG A 19 10.32 -31.49 15.23
C ARG A 19 9.37 -32.57 14.72
N ARG A 20 8.71 -33.30 15.63
CA ARG A 20 7.68 -34.31 15.27
C ARG A 20 6.51 -33.71 14.55
N SER A 21 6.02 -32.55 15.02
CA SER A 21 4.93 -31.83 14.36
C SER A 21 5.29 -31.41 12.93
N MET A 22 6.53 -30.97 12.70
CA MET A 22 7.03 -30.62 11.36
C MET A 22 7.17 -31.84 10.45
N GLU A 23 7.57 -33.00 10.98
CA GLU A 23 7.62 -34.26 10.22
C GLU A 23 6.22 -34.68 9.77
N ILE A 24 5.25 -34.69 10.68
CA ILE A 24 3.83 -35.00 10.37
C ILE A 24 3.26 -34.01 9.35
N LEU A 25 3.54 -32.70 9.51
CA LEU A 25 3.12 -31.67 8.55
C LEU A 25 3.66 -31.94 7.14
N ARG A 26 4.93 -32.27 7.00
CA ARG A 26 5.55 -32.61 5.71
C ARG A 26 4.95 -33.87 5.07
N ASP A 27 4.60 -34.84 5.88
CA ASP A 27 3.93 -36.06 5.38
C ASP A 27 2.51 -35.77 4.92
N LEU A 28 1.77 -34.92 5.62
CA LEU A 28 0.46 -34.44 5.22
C LEU A 28 0.52 -33.58 3.95
N GLU A 29 1.48 -32.66 3.86
CA GLU A 29 1.73 -31.83 2.67
C GLU A 29 1.97 -32.71 1.44
N ARG A 30 2.80 -33.75 1.59
CA ARG A 30 3.12 -34.71 0.51
C ARG A 30 1.90 -35.58 0.14
N LYS A 31 1.18 -36.05 1.15
CA LYS A 31 -0.01 -36.92 0.94
C LYS A 31 -1.15 -36.21 0.23
N TYR A 32 -1.34 -34.92 0.53
CA TYR A 32 -2.47 -34.13 -0.01
C TYR A 32 -2.05 -33.15 -1.12
N GLY A 33 -0.78 -33.20 -1.58
CA GLY A 33 -0.27 -32.31 -2.62
C GLY A 33 -0.29 -30.83 -2.22
N LEU A 34 -0.17 -30.54 -0.91
CA LEU A 34 -0.16 -29.18 -0.40
C LEU A 34 1.23 -28.53 -0.59
N HIS A 35 1.26 -27.22 -0.74
CA HIS A 35 2.52 -26.49 -0.79
C HIS A 35 3.27 -26.61 0.55
N PRO A 36 4.59 -26.95 0.52
CA PRO A 36 5.38 -27.11 1.74
C PRO A 36 5.44 -25.82 2.54
N SER A 37 5.10 -25.86 3.82
CA SER A 37 5.26 -24.75 4.74
C SER A 37 6.73 -24.63 5.19
N VAL A 38 7.58 -24.05 4.35
CA VAL A 38 9.00 -23.83 4.65
C VAL A 38 9.17 -22.43 5.23
N LYS A 39 9.80 -22.35 6.41
CA LYS A 39 10.12 -21.07 7.05
C LYS A 39 11.05 -20.25 6.13
N GLY A 40 10.56 -19.14 5.62
CA GLY A 40 11.30 -18.28 4.69
C GLY A 40 10.93 -18.43 3.22
N GLN A 41 10.30 -19.51 2.80
CA GLN A 41 9.50 -19.54 1.57
C GLN A 41 8.10 -19.04 1.91
N GLY A 42 8.00 -17.75 2.17
CA GLY A 42 6.73 -17.10 1.96
C GLY A 42 6.34 -17.41 0.52
N LEU A 43 5.04 -17.62 0.32
CA LEU A 43 4.46 -17.76 -1.00
C LEU A 43 5.28 -16.94 -1.98
N THR A 44 6.04 -17.61 -2.87
CA THR A 44 6.73 -17.01 -4.00
C THR A 44 5.66 -16.52 -4.97
N ASP A 45 4.70 -15.75 -4.47
CA ASP A 45 3.45 -15.81 -5.14
C ASP A 45 2.96 -14.42 -5.36
N ARG A 46 3.05 -14.07 -6.61
CA ARG A 46 2.10 -13.17 -7.22
C ARG A 46 0.64 -13.48 -6.81
N GLU A 47 0.33 -14.68 -6.31
CA GLU A 47 -0.96 -15.07 -5.70
C GLU A 47 -1.32 -14.23 -4.46
N GLY A 48 -0.35 -13.71 -3.73
CA GLY A 48 -0.57 -12.75 -2.63
C GLY A 48 -0.86 -11.32 -3.07
N LEU A 49 -0.76 -11.03 -4.38
CA LEU A 49 -1.03 -9.71 -4.97
C LEU A 49 -2.45 -9.63 -5.55
N ARG A 50 -3.43 -10.14 -4.82
CA ARG A 50 -4.84 -9.96 -5.17
C ARG A 50 -5.30 -8.58 -4.76
N LYS A 51 -6.18 -7.97 -5.57
CA LYS A 51 -6.88 -6.73 -5.19
C LYS A 51 -7.66 -6.97 -3.90
N VAL A 52 -7.62 -5.99 -3.01
CA VAL A 52 -8.44 -6.03 -1.79
C VAL A 52 -9.91 -5.96 -2.18
N ASN A 53 -10.67 -6.93 -1.69
CA ASN A 53 -12.12 -6.99 -1.84
C ASN A 53 -12.80 -6.72 -0.49
N TYR A 54 -13.41 -5.56 -0.35
CA TYR A 54 -14.07 -5.17 0.89
C TYR A 54 -15.23 -6.12 1.26
N SER A 55 -15.94 -6.66 0.27
CA SER A 55 -17.11 -7.53 0.47
C SER A 55 -16.77 -8.89 1.07
N GLU A 56 -15.54 -9.38 0.87
CA GLU A 56 -15.09 -10.67 1.43
C GLU A 56 -14.81 -10.61 2.94
N GLY A 57 -14.86 -9.44 3.57
CA GLY A 57 -14.51 -9.26 4.98
C GLY A 57 -13.00 -9.36 5.23
N ASN A 58 -12.60 -9.41 6.50
CA ASN A 58 -11.18 -9.48 6.90
C ASN A 58 -10.27 -8.44 6.21
N VAL A 59 -10.81 -7.26 5.88
CA VAL A 59 -10.16 -6.20 5.10
C VAL A 59 -8.78 -5.85 5.65
N LYS A 60 -8.65 -5.77 6.98
CA LYS A 60 -7.36 -5.54 7.64
C LYS A 60 -6.31 -6.59 7.27
N GLN A 61 -6.68 -7.85 7.22
CA GLN A 61 -5.77 -8.95 6.89
C GLN A 61 -5.41 -8.93 5.41
N GLN A 62 -6.37 -8.65 4.53
CA GLN A 62 -6.12 -8.46 3.10
C GLN A 62 -5.13 -7.32 2.86
N ILE A 63 -5.37 -6.12 3.43
CA ILE A 63 -4.45 -4.97 3.33
C ILE A 63 -3.05 -5.34 3.84
N SER A 64 -2.97 -6.02 4.99
CA SER A 64 -1.71 -6.46 5.58
C SER A 64 -0.94 -7.41 4.65
N SER A 65 -1.62 -8.35 4.03
CA SER A 65 -1.04 -9.31 3.09
C SER A 65 -0.53 -8.60 1.83
N VAL A 66 -1.36 -7.76 1.23
CA VAL A 66 -1.01 -6.98 0.03
C VAL A 66 0.18 -6.07 0.27
N ALA A 67 0.16 -5.27 1.34
CA ALA A 67 1.26 -4.35 1.63
C ALA A 67 2.60 -5.08 1.82
N ARG A 68 2.61 -6.20 2.55
CA ARG A 68 3.81 -7.01 2.73
C ARG A 68 4.27 -7.70 1.46
N SER A 69 3.35 -8.18 0.63
CA SER A 69 3.67 -8.79 -0.66
C SER A 69 4.28 -7.76 -1.61
N CYS A 70 3.76 -6.53 -1.64
CA CYS A 70 4.34 -5.43 -2.39
C CYS A 70 5.78 -5.13 -1.94
N LEU A 71 6.03 -5.02 -0.63
CA LEU A 71 7.36 -4.75 -0.08
C LEU A 71 8.38 -5.89 -0.33
N ARG A 72 7.92 -7.13 -0.52
CA ARG A 72 8.79 -8.28 -0.81
C ARG A 72 9.11 -8.40 -2.29
N ASN A 73 8.10 -8.20 -3.13
CA ASN A 73 8.17 -8.54 -4.56
C ASN A 73 8.58 -7.35 -5.44
N TYR A 74 8.47 -6.13 -4.94
CA TYR A 74 8.79 -4.93 -5.71
C TYR A 74 9.87 -4.09 -5.03
N LYS A 75 10.54 -3.28 -5.82
CA LYS A 75 11.48 -2.24 -5.40
C LYS A 75 10.87 -0.88 -5.73
N CYS A 76 10.50 -0.11 -4.70
CA CYS A 76 10.00 1.25 -4.82
C CYS A 76 11.00 2.21 -4.17
N SER A 77 11.40 3.25 -4.85
CA SER A 77 12.38 4.22 -4.35
C SER A 77 11.74 5.41 -3.61
N SER A 78 10.42 5.51 -3.63
CA SER A 78 9.68 6.62 -3.04
C SER A 78 8.28 6.21 -2.57
N TYR A 79 7.73 7.02 -1.66
CA TYR A 79 6.33 6.90 -1.23
C TYR A 79 5.35 6.94 -2.42
N GLY A 80 5.55 7.85 -3.38
CA GLY A 80 4.67 7.98 -4.54
C GLY A 80 4.60 6.71 -5.39
N GLU A 81 5.73 6.02 -5.57
CA GLU A 81 5.80 4.74 -6.29
C GLU A 81 5.07 3.63 -5.52
N PHE A 82 5.33 3.52 -4.22
CA PHE A 82 4.66 2.54 -3.37
C PHE A 82 3.15 2.76 -3.28
N ARG A 83 2.72 4.02 -3.17
CA ARG A 83 1.32 4.41 -3.21
C ARG A 83 0.66 3.99 -4.52
N THR A 84 1.28 4.26 -5.67
CA THR A 84 0.73 3.89 -6.98
C THR A 84 0.59 2.38 -7.13
N LEU A 85 1.57 1.62 -6.65
CA LEU A 85 1.50 0.15 -6.65
C LEU A 85 0.34 -0.38 -5.80
N LEU A 86 0.13 0.19 -4.61
CA LEU A 86 -0.96 -0.21 -3.71
C LEU A 86 -2.33 0.17 -4.25
N GLU A 87 -2.46 1.35 -4.87
CA GLU A 87 -3.70 1.81 -5.50
C GLU A 87 -4.21 0.84 -6.58
N LEU A 88 -3.32 0.20 -7.36
CA LEU A 88 -3.68 -0.85 -8.31
C LEU A 88 -4.30 -2.10 -7.65
N LEU A 89 -4.02 -2.29 -6.37
CA LEU A 89 -4.48 -3.42 -5.58
C LEU A 89 -5.61 -3.03 -4.61
N ASN A 90 -6.28 -1.92 -4.88
CA ASN A 90 -7.39 -1.39 -4.07
C ASN A 90 -7.00 -1.06 -2.63
N VAL A 91 -5.78 -0.61 -2.42
CA VAL A 91 -5.29 -0.15 -1.12
C VAL A 91 -4.83 1.30 -1.21
N SER A 92 -5.45 2.17 -0.43
CA SER A 92 -4.93 3.53 -0.20
C SER A 92 -3.85 3.51 0.88
N VAL A 93 -2.85 4.34 0.71
CA VAL A 93 -1.82 4.60 1.72
C VAL A 93 -1.64 6.10 1.87
N GLU A 94 -1.54 6.57 3.10
CA GLU A 94 -1.36 7.98 3.42
C GLU A 94 -0.29 8.14 4.51
N GLU A 95 0.72 8.94 4.25
CA GLU A 95 1.70 9.35 5.25
C GLU A 95 1.17 10.58 5.99
N ARG A 96 1.13 10.51 7.32
CA ARG A 96 0.74 11.61 8.21
C ARG A 96 1.92 11.99 9.08
N THR A 97 2.39 13.21 8.90
CA THR A 97 3.46 13.81 9.71
C THR A 97 2.96 15.10 10.32
N GLY A 98 3.42 15.42 11.52
CA GLY A 98 3.05 16.66 12.20
C GLY A 98 3.72 16.78 13.56
N THR A 99 3.40 17.85 14.26
CA THR A 99 3.91 18.13 15.62
C THR A 99 2.73 18.31 16.55
N VAL A 100 2.69 17.55 17.65
CA VAL A 100 1.70 17.67 18.72
C VAL A 100 2.43 17.86 20.04
N ASP A 101 2.09 18.90 20.78
CA ASP A 101 2.73 19.25 22.06
C ASP A 101 4.27 19.33 21.97
N GLY A 102 4.79 19.90 20.87
CA GLY A 102 6.24 20.02 20.63
C GLY A 102 6.95 18.71 20.29
N ARG A 103 6.21 17.62 20.05
CA ARG A 103 6.76 16.32 19.65
C ARG A 103 6.34 16.00 18.23
N ASP A 104 7.32 15.71 17.39
CA ASP A 104 7.08 15.30 16.02
C ASP A 104 6.52 13.86 15.97
N TYR A 105 5.47 13.68 15.19
CA TYR A 105 4.95 12.35 14.88
C TYR A 105 5.02 12.08 13.39
N ALA A 106 5.23 10.82 13.05
CA ALA A 106 5.13 10.33 11.69
C ALA A 106 4.44 8.96 11.70
N GLY A 107 3.40 8.84 10.91
CA GLY A 107 2.59 7.63 10.82
C GLY A 107 2.17 7.33 9.40
N VAL A 108 1.65 6.13 9.20
CA VAL A 108 1.07 5.69 7.92
C VAL A 108 -0.30 5.11 8.19
N ILE A 109 -1.25 5.45 7.35
CA ILE A 109 -2.64 4.98 7.38
C ILE A 109 -2.90 4.22 6.09
N TYR A 110 -3.55 3.08 6.20
CA TYR A 110 -3.95 2.24 5.08
C TYR A 110 -5.47 2.10 5.04
N GLY A 111 -6.06 2.18 3.87
CA GLY A 111 -7.50 2.01 3.66
C GLY A 111 -7.79 1.07 2.50
N ALA A 112 -8.99 0.50 2.47
CA ALA A 112 -9.49 -0.17 1.28
C ALA A 112 -10.06 0.85 0.29
N MET A 113 -9.97 0.53 -0.99
CA MET A 113 -10.53 1.32 -2.08
C MET A 113 -11.45 0.47 -2.95
N THR A 114 -12.38 1.13 -3.62
CA THR A 114 -13.14 0.54 -4.73
C THR A 114 -12.29 0.51 -5.99
N ASP A 115 -12.73 -0.24 -7.02
CA ASP A 115 -12.07 -0.24 -8.34
C ASP A 115 -12.08 1.15 -9.01
N ASP A 116 -13.01 2.01 -8.65
CA ASP A 116 -13.10 3.40 -9.12
C ASP A 116 -12.17 4.36 -8.35
N GLY A 117 -11.40 3.86 -7.39
CA GLY A 117 -10.43 4.65 -6.63
C GLY A 117 -10.99 5.41 -5.42
N TYR A 118 -12.23 5.16 -5.01
CA TYR A 118 -12.82 5.77 -3.82
C TYR A 118 -12.51 4.96 -2.56
N GLY A 119 -12.18 5.64 -1.48
CA GLY A 119 -11.97 4.99 -0.18
C GLY A 119 -13.26 4.37 0.36
N ILE A 120 -13.16 3.15 0.91
CA ILE A 120 -14.28 2.42 1.49
C ILE A 120 -13.94 1.89 2.89
N GLY A 121 -14.87 2.07 3.82
CA GLY A 121 -14.72 1.63 5.20
C GLY A 121 -13.76 2.48 6.03
N THR A 122 -13.43 2.01 7.22
CA THR A 122 -12.55 2.73 8.15
C THR A 122 -11.09 2.41 7.86
N PRO A 123 -10.21 3.41 7.67
CA PRO A 123 -8.80 3.19 7.47
C PRO A 123 -8.10 2.70 8.75
N PHE A 124 -6.97 2.03 8.59
CA PHE A 124 -6.19 1.42 9.67
C PHE A 124 -4.85 2.12 9.84
N LYS A 125 -4.50 2.51 11.06
CA LYS A 125 -3.14 2.96 11.40
C LYS A 125 -2.15 1.79 11.16
N SER A 126 -0.96 2.07 10.64
CA SER A 126 0.07 1.06 10.37
C SER A 126 0.43 0.22 11.61
N SER A 127 0.34 0.80 12.82
CA SER A 127 0.55 0.07 14.07
C SER A 127 -0.44 -1.09 14.31
N ARG A 128 -1.63 -1.03 13.70
CA ARG A 128 -2.65 -2.10 13.76
C ARG A 128 -2.42 -3.18 12.69
N ILE A 129 -1.66 -2.88 11.64
CA ILE A 129 -1.33 -3.79 10.53
C ILE A 129 -0.03 -4.52 10.83
N GLY A 130 1.04 -3.78 11.15
CA GLY A 130 2.33 -4.36 11.50
C GLY A 130 3.43 -3.30 11.60
N LYS A 131 4.50 -3.63 12.34
CA LYS A 131 5.66 -2.74 12.50
C LYS A 131 6.46 -2.58 11.20
N ASP A 132 6.42 -3.58 10.35
CA ASP A 132 7.12 -3.72 9.07
C ASP A 132 6.55 -2.83 7.96
N VAL A 133 5.32 -2.35 8.12
CA VAL A 133 4.63 -1.42 7.20
C VAL A 133 4.45 -0.02 7.80
N GLY A 134 5.17 0.28 8.89
CA GLY A 134 5.15 1.60 9.53
C GLY A 134 6.10 2.58 8.87
N TYR A 135 5.93 3.89 9.15
CA TYR A 135 6.68 4.98 8.53
C TYR A 135 8.21 4.74 8.50
N LYS A 136 8.83 4.47 9.66
CA LYS A 136 10.28 4.24 9.74
C LYS A 136 10.74 3.03 8.94
N ALA A 137 9.93 1.97 8.86
CA ALA A 137 10.25 0.78 8.09
C ALA A 137 10.17 1.07 6.58
N LEU A 138 9.17 1.85 6.14
CA LEU A 138 9.03 2.26 4.75
C LEU A 138 10.18 3.17 4.31
N GLN A 139 10.60 4.15 5.12
CA GLN A 139 11.74 5.01 4.76
C GLN A 139 13.02 4.19 4.53
N LYS A 140 13.33 3.24 5.42
CA LYS A 140 14.47 2.32 5.23
C LYS A 140 14.32 1.45 3.99
N TYR A 141 13.11 1.02 3.69
CA TYR A 141 12.83 0.23 2.49
C TYR A 141 13.06 1.06 1.23
N TYR A 142 12.60 2.32 1.16
CA TYR A 142 12.82 3.21 0.01
C TYR A 142 14.32 3.46 -0.22
N GLU A 143 15.07 3.76 0.83
CA GLU A 143 16.52 3.98 0.71
C GLU A 143 17.25 2.75 0.19
N ARG A 144 16.92 1.56 0.72
CA ARG A 144 17.50 0.29 0.27
C ARG A 144 17.14 0.00 -1.20
N SER A 145 15.87 0.19 -1.56
CA SER A 145 15.39 -0.02 -2.93
C SER A 145 16.06 0.95 -3.91
N LYS A 146 16.20 2.22 -3.54
CA LYS A 146 16.90 3.24 -4.34
C LYS A 146 18.36 2.88 -4.59
N SER A 147 19.04 2.33 -3.60
CA SER A 147 20.43 1.88 -3.74
C SER A 147 20.54 0.66 -4.65
N ALA A 148 19.64 -0.32 -4.49
CA ALA A 148 19.60 -1.51 -5.33
C ALA A 148 19.30 -1.17 -6.80
N LEU A 149 18.30 -0.32 -7.06
CA LEU A 149 17.91 0.08 -8.41
C LEU A 149 19.02 0.82 -9.18
N LYS A 150 19.94 1.49 -8.49
CA LYS A 150 21.08 2.15 -9.13
C LYS A 150 22.16 1.16 -9.58
N GLN A 151 22.26 0.01 -8.94
CA GLN A 151 23.33 -0.98 -9.18
C GLN A 151 22.95 -2.02 -10.21
N ASP A 152 21.67 -2.39 -10.30
CA ASP A 152 21.21 -3.58 -11.01
C ASP A 152 21.07 -3.41 -12.54
N GLY A 153 21.17 -2.19 -13.09
CA GLY A 153 20.92 -1.91 -14.53
C GLY A 153 19.48 -2.22 -15.01
N THR A 154 18.61 -2.60 -14.09
CA THR A 154 17.21 -2.96 -14.40
C THR A 154 16.38 -1.76 -14.87
N LEU A 155 16.73 -0.55 -14.40
CA LEU A 155 16.11 0.68 -14.87
C LEU A 155 16.45 0.95 -16.36
N ASP A 156 17.60 0.52 -16.86
CA ASP A 156 17.99 0.73 -18.26
C ASP A 156 17.16 -0.15 -19.19
N ARG A 157 16.88 -1.40 -18.77
CA ARG A 157 15.95 -2.27 -19.50
C ARG A 157 14.55 -1.66 -19.55
N LEU A 158 14.01 -1.21 -18.39
CA LEU A 158 12.69 -0.58 -18.34
C LEU A 158 12.64 0.68 -19.22
N ARG A 159 13.70 1.52 -19.20
CA ARG A 159 13.81 2.69 -20.10
C ARG A 159 13.71 2.30 -21.56
N GLN A 160 14.47 1.29 -21.97
CA GLN A 160 14.48 0.84 -23.35
C GLN A 160 13.11 0.35 -23.79
N THR A 161 12.47 -0.54 -22.99
CA THR A 161 11.13 -1.06 -23.30
C THR A 161 10.10 0.07 -23.41
N VAL A 162 10.10 1.01 -22.46
CA VAL A 162 9.17 2.16 -22.50
C VAL A 162 9.45 3.03 -23.72
N LYS A 163 10.72 3.29 -24.05
CA LYS A 163 11.11 4.08 -25.21
C LYS A 163 10.68 3.44 -26.52
N ASP A 164 10.84 2.13 -26.64
CA ASP A 164 10.46 1.38 -27.84
C ASP A 164 8.93 1.36 -28.06
N ALA A 165 8.16 1.41 -26.97
CA ALA A 165 6.70 1.51 -27.03
C ALA A 165 6.20 2.94 -27.32
N MET A 166 7.02 3.98 -27.09
CA MET A 166 6.63 5.37 -27.33
C MET A 166 6.63 5.68 -28.82
N SER A 167 5.46 5.99 -29.37
CA SER A 167 5.29 6.45 -30.76
C SER A 167 4.25 7.56 -30.81
N PRO A 168 4.46 8.60 -31.66
CA PRO A 168 3.45 9.62 -31.91
C PRO A 168 2.18 9.08 -32.57
N ASP A 169 2.30 7.94 -33.27
CA ASP A 169 1.19 7.30 -34.00
C ASP A 169 0.27 6.48 -33.06
N ASN A 170 0.76 6.15 -31.87
CA ASN A 170 -0.02 5.39 -30.89
C ASN A 170 -0.93 6.30 -30.07
N THR A 171 -2.13 5.80 -29.79
CA THR A 171 -2.97 6.39 -28.76
C THR A 171 -2.42 6.05 -27.37
N ARG A 172 -2.84 6.80 -26.36
CA ARG A 172 -2.48 6.52 -24.95
C ARG A 172 -2.88 5.10 -24.53
N GLU A 173 -3.99 4.59 -25.04
CA GLU A 173 -4.47 3.26 -24.68
C GLU A 173 -3.66 2.16 -25.39
N GLU A 174 -3.30 2.35 -26.66
CA GLU A 174 -2.40 1.44 -27.38
C GLU A 174 -1.02 1.38 -26.72
N PHE A 175 -0.48 2.52 -26.30
CA PHE A 175 0.77 2.55 -25.53
C PHE A 175 0.66 1.73 -24.23
N ARG A 176 -0.47 1.82 -23.50
CA ARG A 176 -0.69 1.01 -22.30
C ARG A 176 -0.77 -0.47 -22.61
N GLN A 177 -1.44 -0.84 -23.72
CA GLN A 177 -1.57 -2.23 -24.13
C GLN A 177 -0.23 -2.84 -24.57
N LEU A 178 0.59 -2.09 -25.30
CA LEU A 178 1.94 -2.51 -25.68
C LEU A 178 2.81 -2.79 -24.44
N LEU A 179 2.86 -1.87 -23.49
CA LEU A 179 3.59 -2.09 -22.25
C LEU A 179 3.04 -3.27 -21.44
N LYS A 180 1.72 -3.42 -21.42
CA LYS A 180 1.08 -4.52 -20.71
C LYS A 180 1.42 -5.89 -21.30
N ALA A 181 1.60 -5.98 -22.62
CA ALA A 181 2.06 -7.21 -23.27
C ALA A 181 3.46 -7.63 -22.80
N ASP A 182 4.31 -6.64 -22.47
CA ASP A 182 5.65 -6.84 -21.90
C ASP A 182 5.63 -7.00 -20.36
N GLY A 183 4.43 -7.06 -19.75
CA GLY A 183 4.26 -7.20 -18.30
C GLY A 183 4.53 -5.91 -17.52
N ILE A 184 4.39 -4.75 -18.16
CA ILE A 184 4.56 -3.43 -17.57
C ILE A 184 3.22 -2.70 -17.53
N ASP A 185 2.79 -2.29 -16.34
CA ASP A 185 1.66 -1.39 -16.18
C ASP A 185 2.15 0.06 -16.14
N VAL A 186 1.43 0.97 -16.81
CA VAL A 186 1.66 2.41 -16.71
C VAL A 186 0.44 3.11 -16.09
N VAL A 187 0.69 3.90 -15.06
CA VAL A 187 -0.31 4.69 -14.37
C VAL A 187 -0.05 6.17 -14.64
N PHE A 188 -0.93 6.79 -15.41
CA PHE A 188 -0.92 8.23 -15.60
C PHE A 188 -1.76 8.91 -14.53
N ARG A 189 -1.20 9.90 -13.86
CA ARG A 189 -1.92 10.81 -12.98
C ARG A 189 -2.39 11.99 -13.79
N ILE A 190 -3.71 12.17 -13.88
CA ILE A 190 -4.36 13.16 -14.73
C ILE A 190 -5.12 14.13 -13.84
N ASN A 191 -4.98 15.42 -14.09
CA ASN A 191 -5.76 16.44 -13.39
C ASN A 191 -7.18 16.58 -14.00
N PRO A 192 -8.10 17.32 -13.36
CA PRO A 192 -9.46 17.51 -13.87
C PRO A 192 -9.52 18.12 -15.29
N VAL A 193 -8.49 18.85 -15.70
CA VAL A 193 -8.36 19.46 -17.05
C VAL A 193 -7.86 18.46 -18.10
N GLY A 194 -7.65 17.20 -17.73
CA GLY A 194 -7.16 16.14 -18.63
C GLY A 194 -5.65 16.12 -18.84
N ARG A 195 -4.88 17.01 -18.18
CA ARG A 195 -3.43 17.06 -18.29
C ARG A 195 -2.78 16.00 -17.42
N ILE A 196 -1.82 15.27 -18.00
CA ILE A 196 -0.98 14.32 -17.27
C ILE A 196 0.06 15.12 -16.45
N TYR A 197 0.09 14.92 -15.14
CA TYR A 197 1.08 15.52 -14.24
C TYR A 197 2.04 14.50 -13.63
N GLY A 198 1.84 13.21 -13.86
CA GLY A 198 2.71 12.14 -13.41
C GLY A 198 2.54 10.89 -14.26
N ALA A 199 3.62 10.14 -14.43
CA ALA A 199 3.64 8.82 -15.03
C ALA A 199 4.44 7.90 -14.10
N THR A 200 3.90 6.72 -13.79
CA THR A 200 4.56 5.70 -12.99
C THR A 200 4.49 4.37 -13.73
N PHE A 201 5.62 3.71 -13.87
CA PHE A 201 5.77 2.43 -14.57
C PHE A 201 5.99 1.32 -13.54
N ILE A 202 5.30 0.21 -13.72
CA ILE A 202 5.34 -0.95 -12.84
C ILE A 202 5.71 -2.15 -13.69
N ASP A 203 6.96 -2.57 -13.59
CA ASP A 203 7.46 -3.78 -14.25
C ASP A 203 7.23 -4.97 -13.32
N HIS A 204 6.25 -5.79 -13.68
CA HIS A 204 5.89 -6.98 -12.92
C HIS A 204 6.90 -8.12 -13.09
N ASN A 205 7.68 -8.13 -14.16
CA ASN A 205 8.69 -9.17 -14.41
C ASN A 205 9.94 -8.93 -13.58
N ALA A 206 10.42 -7.68 -13.55
CA ALA A 206 11.59 -7.29 -12.76
C ALA A 206 11.25 -6.94 -11.30
N GLY A 207 9.96 -6.77 -10.96
CA GLY A 207 9.53 -6.34 -9.65
C GLY A 207 9.99 -4.90 -9.32
N ILE A 208 9.80 -3.97 -10.25
CA ILE A 208 10.24 -2.59 -10.13
C ILE A 208 9.08 -1.63 -10.32
N VAL A 209 9.07 -0.59 -9.51
CA VAL A 209 8.19 0.56 -9.71
C VAL A 209 9.05 1.80 -9.84
N ALA A 210 8.87 2.55 -10.92
CA ALA A 210 9.64 3.75 -11.18
C ALA A 210 8.75 4.87 -11.73
N ASN A 211 8.89 6.07 -11.16
CA ASN A 211 8.30 7.27 -11.74
C ASN A 211 9.05 7.65 -13.02
N GLY A 212 8.36 8.24 -13.99
CA GLY A 212 8.96 8.70 -15.23
C GLY A 212 10.15 9.64 -15.01
N SER A 213 10.11 10.48 -13.98
CA SER A 213 11.24 11.35 -13.61
C SER A 213 12.49 10.59 -13.14
N VAL A 214 12.34 9.38 -12.63
CA VAL A 214 13.44 8.49 -12.23
C VAL A 214 14.04 7.80 -13.46
N LEU A 215 13.21 7.46 -14.43
CA LEU A 215 13.65 6.88 -15.69
C LEU A 215 14.40 7.89 -16.55
N GLY A 216 13.99 9.15 -16.60
CA GLY A 216 14.67 10.21 -17.36
C GLY A 216 13.72 11.34 -17.75
N LYS A 217 14.30 12.43 -18.27
CA LYS A 217 13.53 13.60 -18.73
C LYS A 217 12.59 13.25 -19.89
N GLU A 218 12.98 12.32 -20.73
CA GLU A 218 12.21 11.82 -21.88
C GLU A 218 10.95 11.04 -21.48
N PHE A 219 10.83 10.61 -20.21
CA PHE A 219 9.67 9.95 -19.65
C PHE A 219 8.88 10.84 -18.68
N SER A 220 9.09 12.15 -18.80
CA SER A 220 8.37 13.11 -17.96
C SER A 220 6.89 13.24 -18.37
N ALA A 221 6.07 13.69 -17.44
CA ALA A 221 4.64 13.92 -17.71
C ALA A 221 4.39 14.89 -18.88
N ASN A 222 5.26 15.87 -19.08
CA ASN A 222 5.14 16.82 -20.19
C ASN A 222 5.29 16.13 -21.54
N VAL A 223 6.27 15.23 -21.69
CA VAL A 223 6.47 14.47 -22.93
C VAL A 223 5.23 13.63 -23.23
N PHE A 224 4.62 13.02 -22.25
CA PHE A 224 3.38 12.26 -22.44
C PHE A 224 2.17 13.15 -22.76
N ASN A 225 2.13 14.40 -22.30
CA ASN A 225 1.13 15.36 -22.74
C ASN A 225 1.28 15.76 -24.20
N ASP A 226 2.52 15.86 -24.67
CA ASP A 226 2.82 16.22 -26.08
C ASP A 226 2.49 15.04 -27.00
N LEU A 227 2.80 13.80 -26.57
CA LEU A 227 2.49 12.58 -27.32
C LEU A 227 1.00 12.23 -27.30
N TYR A 228 0.34 12.40 -26.16
CA TYR A 228 -1.05 11.98 -25.95
C TYR A 228 -1.91 13.15 -25.43
N PRO A 229 -2.15 14.17 -26.25
CA PRO A 229 -2.91 15.35 -25.85
C PRO A 229 -4.33 14.97 -25.42
N ALA A 230 -4.81 15.62 -24.37
CA ALA A 230 -6.18 15.44 -23.93
C ALA A 230 -7.19 15.82 -25.05
N PRO A 231 -8.28 15.07 -25.22
CA PRO A 231 -9.32 15.44 -26.16
C PRO A 231 -9.84 16.87 -25.89
N LYS A 232 -9.93 17.70 -26.95
CA LYS A 232 -10.35 19.11 -26.83
C LYS A 232 -11.67 19.32 -26.09
N GLN A 233 -12.57 18.34 -26.14
CA GLN A 233 -13.83 18.35 -25.41
C GLN A 233 -13.66 18.23 -23.89
N ALA A 234 -12.68 17.46 -23.41
CA ALA A 234 -12.37 17.34 -21.98
C ALA A 234 -11.79 18.66 -21.42
N GLN A 235 -11.02 19.37 -22.21
CA GLN A 235 -10.48 20.70 -21.83
C GLN A 235 -11.59 21.74 -21.65
N GLN A 236 -12.55 21.79 -22.56
CA GLN A 236 -13.67 22.74 -22.50
C GLN A 236 -14.63 22.46 -21.32
N VAL A 237 -14.87 21.20 -20.99
CA VAL A 237 -15.73 20.84 -19.83
C VAL A 237 -15.03 21.18 -18.52
N ALA A 238 -13.71 20.98 -18.45
CA ALA A 238 -12.94 21.30 -17.26
C ALA A 238 -12.77 22.82 -17.06
N GLU A 239 -12.59 23.58 -18.13
CA GLU A 239 -12.56 25.05 -18.07
C GLU A 239 -13.89 25.62 -17.53
N ARG A 240 -15.03 25.11 -17.99
CA ARG A 240 -16.36 25.49 -17.47
C ARG A 240 -16.54 25.12 -15.99
N HIS A 241 -15.98 23.99 -15.54
CA HIS A 241 -16.06 23.59 -14.13
C HIS A 241 -15.11 24.40 -13.22
N VAL A 242 -14.00 24.90 -13.74
CA VAL A 242 -13.10 25.81 -13.03
C VAL A 242 -13.72 27.19 -12.89
N GLU A 243 -14.35 27.72 -13.94
CA GLU A 243 -15.08 28.99 -13.91
C GLU A 243 -16.24 28.94 -12.91
N GLN A 244 -17.05 27.87 -12.90
CA GLN A 244 -18.13 27.69 -11.93
C GLN A 244 -17.64 27.55 -10.48
N LYS A 245 -16.48 26.95 -10.23
CA LYS A 245 -15.90 26.88 -8.88
C LYS A 245 -15.37 28.24 -8.40
N HIS A 246 -14.86 29.08 -9.28
CA HIS A 246 -14.45 30.44 -8.92
C HIS A 246 -15.62 31.35 -8.55
N GLU A 247 -16.79 31.15 -9.14
CA GLU A 247 -18.01 31.90 -8.76
C GLU A 247 -18.59 31.42 -7.43
N VAL A 248 -18.47 30.13 -7.08
CA VAL A 248 -19.01 29.57 -5.83
C VAL A 248 -18.05 29.78 -4.64
N GLN A 249 -16.75 29.93 -4.85
CA GLN A 249 -15.79 30.18 -3.75
C GLN A 249 -15.85 31.60 -3.17
N ASN A 250 -16.56 32.55 -3.80
CA ASN A 250 -16.82 33.83 -3.19
C ASN A 250 -17.97 33.82 -2.15
N HIS A 251 -18.65 32.69 -1.93
CA HIS A 251 -19.80 32.62 -1.01
C HIS A 251 -19.91 31.39 -0.11
N ALA A 252 -18.89 30.57 0.09
CA ALA A 252 -18.98 29.59 1.19
C ALA A 252 -17.60 29.01 1.54
N ALA A 253 -17.10 29.33 2.71
CA ALA A 253 -16.12 28.53 3.42
C ALA A 253 -16.70 27.13 3.65
N ASN A 254 -16.05 26.09 3.14
CA ASN A 254 -16.51 24.70 3.22
C ASN A 254 -16.32 24.13 4.65
N PRO A 255 -17.39 23.84 5.41
CA PRO A 255 -17.28 23.34 6.78
C PRO A 255 -17.04 21.80 6.87
N ILE A 256 -16.95 21.07 5.76
CA ILE A 256 -16.97 19.59 5.79
C ILE A 256 -15.56 18.99 6.04
N SER A 257 -14.50 19.64 5.61
CA SER A 257 -13.15 19.12 5.89
C SER A 257 -12.76 19.28 7.37
N CYS A 258 -13.21 20.36 8.02
CA CYS A 258 -13.01 20.58 9.46
C CYS A 258 -13.78 19.57 10.35
N ILE A 259 -14.93 19.07 9.90
CA ILE A 259 -15.76 18.15 10.70
C ILE A 259 -15.12 16.75 10.77
N VAL A 260 -14.53 16.29 9.67
CA VAL A 260 -13.89 14.96 9.63
C VAL A 260 -12.62 14.94 10.49
N ASP A 261 -11.81 15.99 10.43
CA ASP A 261 -10.60 16.10 11.25
C ASP A 261 -10.94 16.23 12.75
N THR A 262 -11.98 17.00 13.09
CA THR A 262 -12.42 17.20 14.49
C THR A 262 -13.04 15.95 15.09
N VAL A 263 -13.79 15.15 14.32
CA VAL A 263 -14.41 13.90 14.82
C VAL A 263 -13.38 12.78 15.02
N LEU A 264 -12.35 12.72 14.18
CA LEU A 264 -11.26 11.76 14.33
C LEU A 264 -10.38 12.09 15.55
N ASP A 265 -10.08 13.36 15.79
CA ASP A 265 -9.32 13.81 16.97
C ASP A 265 -10.09 13.58 18.28
N LEU A 266 -11.41 13.84 18.31
CA LEU A 266 -12.26 13.62 19.49
C LEU A 266 -12.41 12.12 19.84
N ALA A 267 -12.47 11.23 18.86
CA ALA A 267 -12.55 9.79 19.09
C ALA A 267 -11.24 9.21 19.64
N ASP A 268 -10.09 9.67 19.11
CA ASP A 268 -8.76 9.24 19.58
C ASP A 268 -8.45 9.78 20.98
N THR A 269 -8.85 11.01 21.28
CA THR A 269 -8.66 11.62 22.61
C THR A 269 -9.45 10.89 23.69
N ARG A 270 -10.71 10.54 23.44
CA ARG A 270 -11.54 9.77 24.37
C ARG A 270 -11.00 8.36 24.63
N ALA A 271 -10.58 7.65 23.59
CA ALA A 271 -9.98 6.32 23.74
C ALA A 271 -8.66 6.36 24.54
N TYR A 272 -7.84 7.38 24.33
CA TYR A 272 -6.60 7.58 25.08
C TYR A 272 -6.86 7.92 26.55
N GLU A 273 -7.83 8.78 26.84
CA GLU A 273 -8.21 9.13 28.21
C GLU A 273 -8.81 7.93 28.98
N GLU A 274 -9.65 7.12 28.34
CA GLU A 274 -10.15 5.89 28.94
C GLU A 274 -9.05 4.89 29.28
N GLN A 275 -8.08 4.73 28.39
CA GLN A 275 -6.93 3.87 28.61
C GLN A 275 -6.05 4.37 29.77
N GLN A 276 -5.85 5.67 29.86
CA GLN A 276 -5.14 6.33 30.98
C GLN A 276 -5.89 6.11 32.31
N ARG A 277 -7.21 6.31 32.35
CA ARG A 277 -8.04 6.08 33.54
C ARG A 277 -7.99 4.61 33.99
N GLN A 278 -8.03 3.65 33.07
CA GLN A 278 -7.90 2.23 33.40
C GLN A 278 -6.51 1.89 33.94
N MET A 279 -5.45 2.46 33.39
CA MET A 279 -4.10 2.27 33.90
C MET A 279 -3.92 2.86 35.31
N GLN A 280 -4.47 4.04 35.60
CA GLN A 280 -4.44 4.66 36.92
C GLN A 280 -5.23 3.84 37.94
N GLN A 281 -6.40 3.30 37.58
CA GLN A 281 -7.19 2.41 38.45
C GLN A 281 -6.44 1.10 38.77
N ARG A 282 -5.75 0.50 37.80
CA ARG A 282 -4.92 -0.69 38.03
C ARG A 282 -3.73 -0.39 38.96
N ARG A 283 -3.10 0.81 38.86
CA ARG A 283 -2.04 1.25 39.77
C ARG A 283 -2.55 1.49 41.19
N LYS A 284 -3.75 2.07 41.38
CA LYS A 284 -4.36 2.25 42.70
C LYS A 284 -4.73 0.91 43.36
N LYS A 285 -5.31 -0.05 42.59
CA LYS A 285 -5.61 -1.38 43.08
C LYS A 285 -4.39 -2.21 43.48
N ARG A 286 -3.22 -1.98 42.86
CA ARG A 286 -1.96 -2.63 43.24
C ARG A 286 -1.36 -2.03 44.52
N ARG A 287 -1.57 -0.71 44.80
CA ARG A 287 -1.09 -0.05 46.03
C ARG A 287 -1.94 -0.37 47.28
N HIS A 288 -3.18 -0.87 47.12
CA HIS A 288 -4.03 -1.32 48.23
C HIS A 288 -3.93 -2.82 48.52
N ARG A 289 -3.07 -3.56 47.77
CA ARG A 289 -2.82 -4.99 48.00
C ARG A 289 -1.40 -5.28 48.52
N SER A 290 -0.60 -4.26 48.74
CA SER A 290 0.66 -4.29 49.50
C SER A 290 0.45 -3.65 50.88
#